data_cdf93aa9fce761861b4b5dc80b982d12
#
_entry.id   cdf93aa9fce761861b4b5dc80b982d12
#
_cell.length_a   1.000
_cell.length_b   1.000
_cell.length_c   1.000
_cell.angle_alpha   90.00
_cell.angle_beta   90.00
_cell.angle_gamma   90.00
#
_symmetry.space_group_name_H-M   'P 1'
#
loop_
_entity.id
_entity.type
_entity.pdbx_description
1 polymer ?
#
loop_
_entity_poly.entity_id
_entity_poly.type
_entity_poly.pdbx_seq_one_letter_code
_entity_poly.pdbx_strand_id
1 'polypeptide(L)'
;IIESAINVKLKKAEIIWVYTDTEPVLYSSGYYSVDIKYFIDVTIEAFSDVCAPTEVHGLVTYDKRVMLYGSEGQTKSFESTIDPGDCMEHIWKSNNMPKITVEVVNPIALSARLVDDSCCCCDTNVSIPTNICSCYGEDLVIANNIKKVLVSLGLFTIVRIERKVQLLIDAVDFCIPEKTCVGAT
;
A
#
# COMPACT_ATOMS: atom_id res chain seq x y z
N ILE A 1 22.93 -5.72 -17.47
CA ILE A 1 21.80 -5.51 -18.42
C ILE A 1 21.49 -4.03 -18.55
N ILE A 2 21.22 -3.31 -17.46
CA ILE A 2 20.84 -1.88 -17.51
C ILE A 2 22.02 -1.00 -17.96
N GLU A 3 23.25 -1.33 -17.60
CA GLU A 3 24.45 -0.57 -17.98
C GLU A 3 24.72 -0.63 -19.49
N SER A 4 24.40 -1.73 -20.13
CA SER A 4 24.55 -1.92 -21.59
C SER A 4 23.31 -1.49 -22.37
N ALA A 5 22.23 -1.12 -21.71
CA ALA A 5 21.01 -0.69 -22.35
C ALA A 5 21.17 0.71 -22.97
N ILE A 6 20.62 0.87 -24.17
CA ILE A 6 20.55 2.15 -24.91
C ILE A 6 19.20 2.81 -24.64
N ASN A 7 18.15 2.00 -24.53
CA ASN A 7 16.79 2.49 -24.27
C ASN A 7 16.04 1.51 -23.37
N VAL A 8 15.01 2.04 -22.68
CA VAL A 8 14.13 1.25 -21.80
C VAL A 8 12.68 1.61 -22.07
N LYS A 9 11.82 0.61 -21.96
CA LYS A 9 10.37 0.77 -22.04
C LYS A 9 9.71 0.14 -20.84
N LEU A 10 8.80 0.86 -20.20
CA LEU A 10 8.00 0.33 -19.13
C LEU A 10 6.88 -0.55 -19.71
N LYS A 11 6.82 -1.81 -19.30
CA LYS A 11 5.85 -2.81 -19.78
C LYS A 11 4.66 -2.92 -18.83
N LYS A 12 4.92 -3.09 -17.54
CA LYS A 12 3.92 -3.36 -16.53
C LYS A 12 4.32 -2.75 -15.19
N ALA A 13 3.32 -2.39 -14.39
CA ALA A 13 3.51 -2.04 -12.99
C ALA A 13 2.39 -2.68 -12.16
N GLU A 14 2.73 -3.27 -11.03
CA GLU A 14 1.81 -4.03 -10.19
C GLU A 14 2.06 -3.74 -8.71
N ILE A 15 1.00 -3.53 -7.92
CA ILE A 15 1.12 -3.37 -6.47
C ILE A 15 1.36 -4.75 -5.85
N ILE A 16 2.47 -4.88 -5.12
CA ILE A 16 2.76 -6.11 -4.36
C ILE A 16 2.18 -5.99 -2.96
N TRP A 17 2.43 -4.85 -2.30
CA TRP A 17 2.06 -4.65 -0.91
C TRP A 17 1.87 -3.18 -0.57
N VAL A 18 1.06 -2.92 0.47
CA VAL A 18 0.86 -1.58 1.04
C VAL A 18 0.93 -1.69 2.55
N TYR A 19 1.85 -0.93 3.16
CA TYR A 19 1.90 -0.74 4.60
C TYR A 19 1.23 0.56 4.99
N THR A 20 0.54 0.53 6.13
CA THR A 20 -0.05 1.72 6.72
C THR A 20 0.35 1.82 8.18
N ASP A 21 0.77 3.00 8.59
CA ASP A 21 0.97 3.35 9.99
C ASP A 21 0.13 4.58 10.32
N THR A 22 -0.37 4.64 11.55
CA THR A 22 -1.35 5.67 11.94
C THR A 22 -1.02 6.21 13.30
N GLU A 23 -0.84 7.52 13.36
CA GLU A 23 -0.54 8.25 14.59
C GLU A 23 -1.55 9.39 14.82
N PRO A 24 -1.96 9.65 16.07
CA PRO A 24 -2.76 10.82 16.39
C PRO A 24 -1.93 12.08 16.19
N VAL A 25 -2.53 13.09 15.58
CA VAL A 25 -1.86 14.40 15.39
C VAL A 25 -1.85 15.16 16.70
N LEU A 26 -0.66 15.55 17.16
CA LEU A 26 -0.49 16.35 18.37
C LEU A 26 -1.22 17.70 18.22
N TYR A 27 -1.92 18.11 19.28
CA TYR A 27 -2.69 19.37 19.35
C TYR A 27 -3.87 19.52 18.37
N SER A 28 -4.22 18.45 17.63
CA SER A 28 -5.37 18.42 16.70
C SER A 28 -6.24 17.23 17.01
N SER A 29 -7.12 17.39 17.98
CA SER A 29 -7.98 16.33 18.48
C SER A 29 -8.86 15.75 17.37
N GLY A 30 -8.91 14.42 17.26
CA GLY A 30 -9.66 13.71 16.23
C GLY A 30 -9.00 13.60 14.86
N TYR A 31 -7.84 14.24 14.65
CA TYR A 31 -7.06 14.07 13.43
C TYR A 31 -5.95 13.03 13.59
N TYR A 32 -5.74 12.29 12.53
CA TYR A 32 -4.72 11.23 12.46
C TYR A 32 -3.85 11.44 11.24
N SER A 33 -2.54 11.28 11.44
CA SER A 33 -1.57 11.15 10.37
C SER A 33 -1.49 9.70 9.95
N VAL A 34 -1.64 9.44 8.68
CA VAL A 34 -1.54 8.09 8.10
C VAL A 34 -0.36 8.08 7.15
N ASP A 35 0.65 7.32 7.49
CA ASP A 35 1.81 7.04 6.65
C ASP A 35 1.55 5.77 5.84
N ILE A 36 1.64 5.89 4.53
CA ILE A 36 1.34 4.80 3.60
C ILE A 36 2.57 4.54 2.76
N LYS A 37 3.05 3.31 2.78
CA LYS A 37 4.19 2.88 1.96
C LYS A 37 3.74 1.84 0.95
N TYR A 38 3.89 2.16 -0.32
CA TYR A 38 3.56 1.28 -1.44
C TYR A 38 4.82 0.56 -1.92
N PHE A 39 4.67 -0.73 -2.23
CA PHE A 39 5.68 -1.57 -2.87
C PHE A 39 5.13 -2.01 -4.22
N ILE A 40 5.81 -1.59 -5.27
CA ILE A 40 5.36 -1.73 -6.65
C ILE A 40 6.40 -2.51 -7.43
N ASP A 41 5.99 -3.63 -8.02
CA ASP A 41 6.80 -4.33 -9.02
C ASP A 41 6.67 -3.63 -10.37
N VAL A 42 7.79 -3.39 -11.02
CA VAL A 42 7.84 -2.82 -12.36
C VAL A 42 8.60 -3.75 -13.29
N THR A 43 7.99 -4.11 -14.40
CA THR A 43 8.62 -4.86 -15.48
C THR A 43 9.03 -3.90 -16.58
N ILE A 44 10.31 -3.91 -16.92
CA ILE A 44 10.94 -3.03 -17.89
C ILE A 44 11.55 -3.87 -19.00
N GLU A 45 11.37 -3.45 -20.24
CA GLU A 45 12.09 -3.98 -21.39
C GLU A 45 13.33 -3.12 -21.64
N ALA A 46 14.52 -3.71 -21.51
CA ALA A 46 15.80 -3.07 -21.79
C ALA A 46 16.26 -3.43 -23.20
N PHE A 47 16.54 -2.43 -24.02
CA PHE A 47 17.02 -2.57 -25.39
C PHE A 47 18.53 -2.30 -25.43
N SER A 48 19.30 -3.28 -25.86
CA SER A 48 20.74 -3.17 -26.16
C SER A 48 20.96 -3.35 -27.66
N ASP A 49 22.19 -3.15 -28.15
CA ASP A 49 22.53 -3.27 -29.58
C ASP A 49 22.24 -4.65 -30.18
N VAL A 50 21.99 -5.66 -29.37
CA VAL A 50 21.85 -7.06 -29.79
C VAL A 50 20.39 -7.52 -29.67
N CYS A 51 19.72 -7.43 -30.78
CA CYS A 51 18.57 -8.21 -31.29
C CYS A 51 17.27 -8.38 -30.47
N ALA A 52 17.22 -8.58 -29.19
CA ALA A 52 15.98 -8.81 -28.46
C ALA A 52 15.95 -7.99 -27.15
N PRO A 53 14.82 -7.39 -26.80
CA PRO A 53 14.70 -6.73 -25.51
C PRO A 53 14.79 -7.76 -24.38
N THR A 54 15.48 -7.39 -23.31
CA THR A 54 15.57 -8.20 -22.10
C THR A 54 14.61 -7.65 -21.07
N GLU A 55 13.76 -8.50 -20.51
CA GLU A 55 12.88 -8.12 -19.41
C GLU A 55 13.68 -8.07 -18.10
N VAL A 56 13.45 -7.00 -17.35
CA VAL A 56 14.06 -6.77 -16.04
C VAL A 56 12.96 -6.38 -15.07
N HIS A 57 12.94 -7.02 -13.91
CA HIS A 57 12.05 -6.69 -12.81
C HIS A 57 12.75 -5.77 -11.81
N GLY A 58 12.00 -4.82 -11.27
CA GLY A 58 12.51 -3.90 -10.29
C GLY A 58 11.46 -3.53 -9.26
N LEU A 59 11.88 -3.36 -8.01
CA LEU A 59 11.03 -2.90 -6.93
C LEU A 59 11.10 -1.39 -6.80
N VAL A 60 9.95 -0.74 -6.84
CA VAL A 60 9.79 0.70 -6.57
C VAL A 60 9.03 0.88 -5.26
N THR A 61 9.55 1.74 -4.39
CA THR A 61 8.85 2.15 -3.17
C THR A 61 8.35 3.58 -3.30
N TYR A 62 7.15 3.83 -2.78
CA TYR A 62 6.57 5.16 -2.75
C TYR A 62 5.92 5.40 -1.39
N ASP A 63 6.33 6.50 -0.73
CA ASP A 63 5.82 6.89 0.57
C ASP A 63 4.88 8.08 0.44
N LYS A 64 3.73 8.02 1.11
CA LYS A 64 2.73 9.08 1.14
C LYS A 64 2.20 9.27 2.55
N ARG A 65 2.15 10.52 3.00
CA ARG A 65 1.50 10.91 4.26
C ARG A 65 0.22 11.68 3.97
N VAL A 66 -0.85 11.29 4.66
CA VAL A 66 -2.14 11.99 4.59
C VAL A 66 -2.65 12.25 6.00
N MET A 67 -3.35 13.36 6.19
CA MET A 67 -4.06 13.66 7.43
C MET A 67 -5.56 13.49 7.22
N LEU A 68 -6.21 12.71 8.10
CA LEU A 68 -7.63 12.42 8.04
C LEU A 68 -8.29 12.67 9.39
N TYR A 69 -9.53 13.11 9.36
CA TYR A 69 -10.34 13.25 10.56
C TYR A 69 -11.03 11.91 10.88
N GLY A 70 -10.67 11.30 12.00
CA GLY A 70 -11.19 10.00 12.47
C GLY A 70 -11.96 10.09 13.79
N SER A 71 -12.41 11.29 14.17
CA SER A 71 -13.11 11.58 15.42
C SER A 71 -12.28 11.30 16.69
N GLU A 72 -12.66 11.92 17.77
CA GLU A 72 -12.12 11.62 19.09
C GLU A 72 -12.79 10.35 19.62
N GLY A 73 -12.01 9.28 19.77
CA GLY A 73 -12.51 8.08 20.40
C GLY A 73 -12.52 8.25 21.92
N GLN A 74 -13.66 8.52 22.49
CA GLN A 74 -13.83 8.50 23.95
C GLN A 74 -14.03 7.08 24.49
N THR A 75 -14.40 6.13 23.63
CA THR A 75 -14.69 4.75 24.01
C THR A 75 -13.47 3.88 23.83
N LYS A 76 -13.04 3.19 24.90
CA LYS A 76 -12.01 2.13 24.84
C LYS A 76 -12.70 0.80 24.60
N SER A 77 -12.34 0.11 23.53
CA SER A 77 -12.82 -1.25 23.25
C SER A 77 -11.79 -2.28 23.73
N PHE A 78 -12.25 -3.25 24.50
CA PHE A 78 -11.45 -4.39 24.93
C PHE A 78 -12.05 -5.62 24.27
N GLU A 79 -11.28 -6.30 23.45
CA GLU A 79 -11.71 -7.51 22.77
C GLU A 79 -10.87 -8.69 23.30
N SER A 80 -11.54 -9.76 23.73
CA SER A 80 -10.87 -11.03 24.04
C SER A 80 -10.85 -11.88 22.77
N THR A 81 -9.67 -12.11 22.21
CA THR A 81 -9.48 -13.05 21.10
C THR A 81 -8.83 -14.31 21.63
N ILE A 82 -9.41 -15.46 21.27
CA ILE A 82 -8.79 -16.78 21.49
C ILE A 82 -8.00 -17.06 20.22
N ASP A 83 -6.68 -17.10 20.34
CA ASP A 83 -5.82 -17.52 19.23
C ASP A 83 -5.87 -19.06 19.16
N PRO A 84 -6.33 -19.67 18.05
CA PRO A 84 -6.49 -21.14 17.98
C PRO A 84 -5.17 -21.93 18.07
N GLY A 85 -4.02 -21.24 18.08
CA GLY A 85 -2.69 -21.83 18.21
C GLY A 85 -2.12 -21.83 19.63
N ASP A 86 -2.69 -21.07 20.55
CA ASP A 86 -2.16 -20.93 21.90
C ASP A 86 -3.22 -21.33 22.93
N CYS A 87 -3.00 -22.45 23.57
CA CYS A 87 -4.01 -23.15 24.40
C CYS A 87 -4.42 -22.40 25.67
N MET A 88 -3.85 -21.25 26.03
CA MET A 88 -4.05 -20.69 27.38
C MET A 88 -4.03 -19.18 27.56
N GLU A 89 -3.81 -18.34 26.58
CA GLU A 89 -3.73 -16.90 26.83
C GLU A 89 -4.85 -16.10 26.16
N HIS A 90 -5.70 -15.48 26.98
CA HIS A 90 -6.63 -14.45 26.57
C HIS A 90 -5.86 -13.15 26.36
N ILE A 91 -5.62 -12.77 25.11
CA ILE A 91 -4.97 -11.50 24.80
C ILE A 91 -6.03 -10.39 24.81
N TRP A 92 -5.96 -9.51 25.80
CA TRP A 92 -6.78 -8.31 25.86
C TRP A 92 -6.16 -7.23 24.99
N LYS A 93 -6.77 -6.93 23.85
CA LYS A 93 -6.39 -5.80 23.01
C LYS A 93 -7.27 -4.60 23.32
N SER A 94 -6.69 -3.54 23.87
CA SER A 94 -7.34 -2.23 23.96
C SER A 94 -6.96 -1.43 22.72
N ASN A 95 -7.92 -1.21 21.83
CA ASN A 95 -7.68 -0.43 20.63
C ASN A 95 -8.66 0.76 20.56
N ASN A 96 -8.11 1.97 20.72
CA ASN A 96 -8.86 3.22 20.53
C ASN A 96 -8.50 3.92 19.21
N MET A 97 -7.69 3.27 18.38
CA MET A 97 -7.30 3.81 17.08
C MET A 97 -8.37 3.51 16.03
N PRO A 98 -8.61 4.43 15.11
CA PRO A 98 -9.48 4.16 13.99
C PRO A 98 -8.85 3.13 13.05
N LYS A 99 -9.69 2.41 12.32
CA LYS A 99 -9.24 1.50 11.26
C LYS A 99 -8.95 2.31 9.99
N ILE A 100 -7.80 2.05 9.39
CA ILE A 100 -7.45 2.61 8.08
C ILE A 100 -7.68 1.53 7.01
N THR A 101 -8.32 1.94 5.94
CA THR A 101 -8.50 1.11 4.74
C THR A 101 -7.93 1.85 3.55
N VAL A 102 -6.98 1.23 2.87
CA VAL A 102 -6.37 1.75 1.63
C VAL A 102 -6.81 0.86 0.48
N GLU A 103 -7.52 1.44 -0.46
CA GLU A 103 -7.90 0.80 -1.72
C GLU A 103 -7.01 1.38 -2.82
N VAL A 104 -6.35 0.53 -3.56
CA VAL A 104 -5.41 0.93 -4.60
C VAL A 104 -5.61 0.07 -5.84
N VAL A 105 -5.53 0.70 -7.00
CA VAL A 105 -5.56 0.03 -8.31
C VAL A 105 -4.12 -0.10 -8.80
N ASN A 106 -3.84 -1.15 -9.58
CA ASN A 106 -2.52 -1.31 -10.18
C ASN A 106 -2.11 -0.05 -10.95
N PRO A 107 -0.87 0.42 -10.77
CA PRO A 107 -0.41 1.66 -11.35
C PRO A 107 -0.45 1.64 -12.87
N ILE A 108 -0.75 2.78 -13.46
CA ILE A 108 -0.66 2.98 -14.90
C ILE A 108 0.81 3.27 -15.24
N ALA A 109 1.38 2.44 -16.12
CA ALA A 109 2.71 2.64 -16.66
C ALA A 109 2.69 3.83 -17.64
N LEU A 110 3.36 4.94 -17.30
CA LEU A 110 3.38 6.15 -18.12
C LEU A 110 4.64 6.23 -18.98
N SER A 111 5.81 6.19 -18.36
CA SER A 111 7.08 6.27 -19.07
C SER A 111 8.23 5.66 -18.28
N ALA A 112 9.29 5.26 -18.99
CA ALA A 112 10.58 4.95 -18.43
C ALA A 112 11.68 5.63 -19.23
N ARG A 113 12.76 6.03 -18.57
CA ARG A 113 13.95 6.60 -19.22
C ARG A 113 15.21 6.20 -18.49
N LEU A 114 16.29 6.05 -19.24
CA LEU A 114 17.63 5.90 -18.68
C LEU A 114 18.17 7.29 -18.27
N VAL A 115 18.83 7.33 -17.14
CA VAL A 115 19.52 8.51 -16.63
C VAL A 115 20.90 8.07 -16.18
N ASP A 116 21.93 8.78 -16.64
CA ASP A 116 23.30 8.62 -16.15
C ASP A 116 23.41 9.42 -14.85
N ASP A 117 23.52 8.71 -13.74
CA ASP A 117 23.64 9.32 -12.42
C ASP A 117 25.11 9.38 -12.01
N SER A 118 25.75 10.48 -12.34
CA SER A 118 27.11 10.79 -11.85
C SER A 118 27.11 11.37 -10.44
N CYS A 119 25.97 11.55 -9.81
CA CYS A 119 25.83 12.19 -8.50
C CYS A 119 25.55 11.15 -7.40
N CYS A 120 26.55 10.86 -6.59
CA CYS A 120 26.57 9.85 -5.52
C CYS A 120 25.72 10.17 -4.28
N CYS A 121 24.67 10.97 -4.36
CA CYS A 121 23.95 11.48 -3.18
C CYS A 121 22.59 10.82 -2.91
N CYS A 122 22.25 9.70 -3.54
CA CYS A 122 21.04 8.99 -3.20
C CYS A 122 21.37 7.91 -2.15
N ASP A 123 21.03 8.17 -0.89
CA ASP A 123 21.04 7.16 0.16
C ASP A 123 20.05 6.04 -0.21
N THR A 124 20.60 4.93 -0.66
CA THR A 124 19.83 3.74 -1.05
C THR A 124 19.52 2.81 0.12
N ASN A 125 19.52 3.32 1.35
CA ASN A 125 19.10 2.55 2.52
C ASN A 125 17.58 2.38 2.59
N VAL A 126 17.01 1.72 1.58
CA VAL A 126 15.62 1.28 1.62
C VAL A 126 15.56 -0.02 2.39
N SER A 127 15.03 0.01 3.61
CA SER A 127 14.72 -1.20 4.36
C SER A 127 13.53 -1.88 3.70
N ILE A 128 13.79 -3.01 3.04
CA ILE A 128 12.76 -3.84 2.41
C ILE A 128 12.41 -4.95 3.39
N PRO A 129 11.13 -5.09 3.78
CA PRO A 129 10.69 -6.18 4.64
C PRO A 129 10.90 -7.56 4.00
N THR A 130 11.26 -8.55 4.81
CA THR A 130 11.58 -9.91 4.35
C THR A 130 10.42 -10.59 3.62
N ASN A 131 9.18 -10.30 4.01
CA ASN A 131 7.98 -10.82 3.32
C ASN A 131 7.85 -10.31 1.88
N ILE A 132 8.37 -9.11 1.58
CA ILE A 132 8.40 -8.57 0.20
C ILE A 132 9.50 -9.23 -0.60
N CYS A 133 10.69 -9.42 -0.01
CA CYS A 133 11.77 -10.15 -0.67
C CYS A 133 11.34 -11.57 -1.07
N SER A 134 10.58 -12.26 -0.21
CA SER A 134 10.10 -13.62 -0.50
C SER A 134 9.11 -13.69 -1.68
N CYS A 135 8.41 -12.59 -2.00
CA CYS A 135 7.51 -12.54 -3.16
C CYS A 135 8.24 -12.57 -4.49
N TYR A 136 9.51 -12.14 -4.51
CA TYR A 136 10.31 -12.11 -5.75
C TYR A 136 10.93 -13.47 -6.12
N GLY A 137 11.06 -14.39 -5.15
CA GLY A 137 11.71 -15.71 -5.38
C GLY A 137 13.20 -15.65 -5.75
N GLU A 138 13.76 -14.46 -5.90
CA GLU A 138 15.16 -14.17 -6.21
C GLU A 138 15.66 -13.07 -5.26
N ASP A 139 16.97 -13.03 -5.04
CA ASP A 139 17.57 -11.98 -4.21
C ASP A 139 17.47 -10.62 -4.90
N LEU A 140 16.83 -9.66 -4.24
CA LEU A 140 16.82 -8.27 -4.68
C LEU A 140 18.23 -7.69 -4.52
N VAL A 141 18.88 -7.40 -5.64
CA VAL A 141 20.21 -6.81 -5.66
C VAL A 141 20.08 -5.29 -5.69
N ILE A 142 20.55 -4.63 -4.63
CA ILE A 142 20.72 -3.17 -4.63
C ILE A 142 22.06 -2.88 -5.33
N ALA A 143 22.00 -2.53 -6.60
CA ALA A 143 23.19 -2.21 -7.36
C ALA A 143 23.39 -0.69 -7.44
N ASN A 144 24.58 -0.23 -7.07
CA ASN A 144 25.03 1.15 -7.31
C ASN A 144 25.56 1.28 -8.75
N ASN A 145 24.65 1.21 -9.72
CA ASN A 145 25.00 1.34 -11.12
C ASN A 145 25.09 2.80 -11.55
N ILE A 146 25.96 3.10 -12.50
CA ILE A 146 26.12 4.43 -13.08
C ILE A 146 24.84 4.85 -13.82
N LYS A 147 24.17 3.87 -14.46
CA LYS A 147 22.88 4.09 -15.14
C LYS A 147 21.72 3.67 -14.24
N LYS A 148 20.76 4.57 -14.09
CA LYS A 148 19.50 4.35 -13.37
C LYS A 148 18.33 4.43 -14.32
N VAL A 149 17.28 3.66 -14.05
CA VAL A 149 16.01 3.76 -14.76
C VAL A 149 15.05 4.60 -13.94
N LEU A 150 14.64 5.72 -14.50
CA LEU A 150 13.60 6.56 -13.93
C LEU A 150 12.26 6.15 -14.52
N VAL A 151 11.33 5.75 -13.66
CA VAL A 151 9.97 5.35 -14.06
C VAL A 151 8.96 6.39 -13.61
N SER A 152 7.98 6.67 -14.46
CA SER A 152 6.82 7.50 -14.12
C SER A 152 5.59 6.61 -14.09
N LEU A 153 4.90 6.61 -12.95
CA LEU A 153 3.72 5.79 -12.69
C LEU A 153 2.54 6.68 -12.30
N GLY A 154 1.37 6.38 -12.84
CA GLY A 154 0.11 6.96 -12.38
C GLY A 154 -0.51 6.06 -11.31
N LEU A 155 -0.55 6.52 -10.06
CA LEU A 155 -1.12 5.78 -8.95
C LEU A 155 -2.45 6.40 -8.52
N PHE A 156 -3.51 5.59 -8.51
CA PHE A 156 -4.81 5.97 -7.96
C PHE A 156 -5.09 5.20 -6.67
N THR A 157 -5.40 5.92 -5.60
CA THR A 157 -5.62 5.34 -4.28
C THR A 157 -6.72 6.08 -3.52
N ILE A 158 -7.54 5.33 -2.79
CA ILE A 158 -8.55 5.84 -1.87
C ILE A 158 -8.14 5.44 -0.46
N VAL A 159 -8.00 6.42 0.40
CA VAL A 159 -7.68 6.21 1.82
C VAL A 159 -8.90 6.57 2.65
N ARG A 160 -9.40 5.62 3.42
CA ARG A 160 -10.54 5.80 4.31
C ARG A 160 -10.13 5.56 5.75
N ILE A 161 -10.69 6.36 6.63
CA ILE A 161 -10.59 6.19 8.07
C ILE A 161 -11.97 5.82 8.61
N GLU A 162 -12.04 4.75 9.37
CA GLU A 162 -13.28 4.18 9.89
C GLU A 162 -13.19 4.01 11.40
N ARG A 163 -14.29 4.31 12.09
CA ARG A 163 -14.43 4.06 13.53
C ARG A 163 -15.79 3.44 13.82
N LYS A 164 -15.79 2.41 14.64
CA LYS A 164 -17.03 1.85 15.19
C LYS A 164 -17.56 2.82 16.24
N VAL A 165 -18.79 3.29 16.06
CA VAL A 165 -19.49 4.17 17.00
C VAL A 165 -20.84 3.55 17.36
N GLN A 166 -21.29 3.79 18.58
CA GLN A 166 -22.66 3.45 18.99
C GLN A 166 -23.52 4.71 18.87
N LEU A 167 -24.63 4.59 18.17
CA LEU A 167 -25.60 5.67 17.99
C LEU A 167 -26.88 5.29 18.72
N LEU A 168 -27.39 6.21 19.53
CA LEU A 168 -28.75 6.14 20.05
C LEU A 168 -29.66 6.88 19.07
N ILE A 169 -30.61 6.17 18.49
CA ILE A 169 -31.57 6.71 17.52
C ILE A 169 -32.96 6.55 18.10
N ASP A 170 -33.72 7.63 18.15
CA ASP A 170 -35.14 7.59 18.51
C ASP A 170 -35.90 6.91 17.37
N ALA A 171 -36.49 5.75 17.64
CA ALA A 171 -37.31 5.01 16.71
C ALA A 171 -38.78 5.09 17.13
N VAL A 172 -39.66 5.43 16.19
CA VAL A 172 -41.10 5.51 16.44
C VAL A 172 -41.77 4.17 16.25
N ASP A 173 -41.28 3.34 15.33
CA ASP A 173 -41.81 2.02 15.03
C ASP A 173 -40.77 1.11 14.38
N PHE A 174 -41.03 -0.22 14.45
CA PHE A 174 -40.23 -1.23 13.77
C PHE A 174 -41.07 -1.89 12.69
N CYS A 175 -40.70 -1.71 11.42
CA CYS A 175 -41.36 -2.31 10.29
C CYS A 175 -40.46 -3.35 9.63
N ILE A 176 -40.90 -4.59 9.50
CA ILE A 176 -40.24 -5.59 8.68
C ILE A 176 -40.83 -5.48 7.26
N PRO A 177 -40.04 -5.08 6.24
CA PRO A 177 -40.55 -5.02 4.89
C PRO A 177 -40.86 -6.42 4.37
N GLU A 178 -42.14 -6.69 4.11
CA GLU A 178 -42.54 -7.91 3.41
C GLU A 178 -42.26 -7.74 1.92
N LYS A 179 -41.24 -8.44 1.42
CA LYS A 179 -41.00 -8.59 -0.02
C LYS A 179 -41.85 -9.73 -0.55
N THR A 180 -42.92 -9.42 -1.24
CA THR A 180 -43.57 -10.36 -2.14
C THR A 180 -42.84 -10.36 -3.48
N CYS A 181 -42.14 -11.46 -3.80
CA CYS A 181 -41.64 -11.67 -5.14
C CYS A 181 -42.80 -11.92 -6.07
N VAL A 182 -43.14 -10.94 -6.90
CA VAL A 182 -44.07 -11.18 -8.03
C VAL A 182 -43.29 -12.03 -9.03
N GLY A 183 -43.68 -13.30 -9.13
CA GLY A 183 -43.12 -14.20 -10.13
C GLY A 183 -43.43 -13.66 -11.53
N ALA A 184 -42.38 -13.52 -12.35
CA ALA A 184 -42.58 -13.26 -13.78
C ALA A 184 -43.23 -14.50 -14.41
N THR A 185 -44.42 -14.33 -14.93
CA THR A 185 -45.08 -15.26 -15.89
C THR A 185 -44.51 -15.05 -17.26
#